data_00eeff98664abc5a788bea927900c012
#
_entry.id   00eeff98664abc5a788bea927900c012
#
_cell.length_a   1.000
_cell.length_b   1.000
_cell.length_c   1.000
_cell.angle_alpha   90.00
_cell.angle_beta   90.00
_cell.angle_gamma   90.00
#
_symmetry.space_group_name_H-M   'P 1'
#
loop_
_entity.id
_entity.type
_entity.pdbx_description
1 polymer ?
#
loop_
_entity_poly.entity_id
_entity_poly.type
_entity_poly.pdbx_seq_one_letter_code
_entity_poly.pdbx_strand_id
1 'polypeptide(L)'
;KNLNFGEEARVNVFKGIEKLTKAVSSTLGASGKCVMLEDHTGNPIITKDGVTVADSIILRDPVENMGATLLKEAARKTVREAGDGTTTATVLAHSILTEAYKVADKTNSRELKEGINNATEKVIKYLESVSVPVKGDMIDQIATISTNNDPKLGSIIADAFRSVDNTGIVMLETAADGKTEVEVVDGVQYDKGLTNSHFITNAQNKSAELENALVLLVESPVDTIRQIQTVLEYVIKNNKPLL
;
A
#
# COMPACT_ATOMS: atom_id res chain seq x y z
N LYS A 1 10.41 -4.51 31.81
CA LYS A 1 9.25 -3.82 31.17
C LYS A 1 8.83 -2.68 32.08
N ASN A 2 8.79 -1.46 31.53
CA ASN A 2 8.27 -0.31 32.26
C ASN A 2 6.76 -0.27 32.10
N LEU A 3 6.05 -0.09 33.23
CA LEU A 3 4.60 0.05 33.25
C LEU A 3 4.27 1.49 33.61
N ASN A 4 3.48 2.16 32.76
CA ASN A 4 3.02 3.51 32.99
C ASN A 4 1.49 3.51 33.03
N PHE A 5 0.91 4.22 33.97
CA PHE A 5 -0.52 4.23 34.24
C PHE A 5 -1.08 5.65 34.35
N GLY A 6 -2.39 5.76 34.23
CA GLY A 6 -3.12 6.97 34.51
C GLY A 6 -2.92 8.09 33.50
N GLU A 7 -3.04 9.31 33.97
CA GLU A 7 -3.01 10.52 33.13
C GLU A 7 -1.63 10.79 32.53
N GLU A 8 -0.57 10.55 33.28
CA GLU A 8 0.80 10.74 32.81
C GLU A 8 1.12 9.86 31.59
N ALA A 9 0.70 8.57 31.62
CA ALA A 9 0.86 7.67 30.49
C ALA A 9 0.09 8.17 29.25
N ARG A 10 -1.15 8.63 29.44
CA ARG A 10 -1.97 9.19 28.36
C ARG A 10 -1.36 10.43 27.75
N VAL A 11 -0.89 11.36 28.57
CA VAL A 11 -0.23 12.59 28.11
C VAL A 11 1.01 12.28 27.29
N ASN A 12 1.85 11.35 27.73
CA ASN A 12 3.07 11.01 27.01
C ASN A 12 2.80 10.26 25.70
N VAL A 13 1.83 9.35 25.66
CA VAL A 13 1.37 8.73 24.41
C VAL A 13 0.88 9.80 23.43
N PHE A 14 0.07 10.75 23.90
CA PHE A 14 -0.45 11.83 23.06
C PHE A 14 0.64 12.75 22.53
N LYS A 15 1.65 13.10 23.36
CA LYS A 15 2.83 13.85 22.89
C LYS A 15 3.56 13.13 21.74
N GLY A 16 3.66 11.81 21.79
CA GLY A 16 4.26 11.03 20.72
C GLY A 16 3.46 11.12 19.42
N ILE A 17 2.12 11.01 19.52
CA ILE A 17 1.18 11.20 18.41
C ILE A 17 1.33 12.61 17.81
N GLU A 18 1.38 13.64 18.64
CA GLU A 18 1.52 15.03 18.21
C GLU A 18 2.83 15.29 17.48
N LYS A 19 3.96 14.78 18.02
CA LYS A 19 5.28 14.91 17.39
C LYS A 19 5.31 14.28 16.00
N LEU A 20 4.78 13.07 15.86
CA LEU A 20 4.66 12.40 14.56
C LEU A 20 3.79 13.19 13.59
N THR A 21 2.59 13.60 14.05
CA THR A 21 1.65 14.35 13.21
C THR A 21 2.25 15.66 12.72
N LYS A 22 2.96 16.37 13.59
CA LYS A 22 3.61 17.65 13.23
C LYS A 22 4.63 17.48 12.10
N ALA A 23 5.40 16.40 12.13
CA ALA A 23 6.37 16.12 11.08
C ALA A 23 5.65 15.72 9.76
N VAL A 24 4.73 14.76 9.84
CA VAL A 24 4.01 14.24 8.65
C VAL A 24 3.12 15.30 8.03
N SER A 25 2.39 16.09 8.82
CA SER A 25 1.49 17.14 8.33
C SER A 25 2.20 18.24 7.54
N SER A 26 3.52 18.43 7.73
CA SER A 26 4.29 19.39 6.96
C SER A 26 4.35 19.07 5.46
N THR A 27 4.09 17.81 5.08
CA THR A 27 4.05 17.35 3.69
C THR A 27 2.66 17.45 3.04
N LEU A 28 1.63 17.88 3.79
CA LEU A 28 0.24 17.86 3.34
C LEU A 28 -0.06 18.90 2.26
N GLY A 29 -0.74 18.44 1.22
CA GLY A 29 -1.38 19.29 0.21
C GLY A 29 -0.42 19.94 -0.79
N ALA A 30 -0.95 20.82 -1.64
CA ALA A 30 -0.23 21.48 -2.71
C ALA A 30 0.95 22.35 -2.24
N SER A 31 0.86 22.87 -1.00
CA SER A 31 1.94 23.64 -0.35
C SER A 31 2.81 22.81 0.57
N GLY A 32 2.69 21.48 0.51
CA GLY A 32 3.48 20.55 1.32
C GLY A 32 4.98 20.76 1.09
N LYS A 33 5.72 20.75 2.21
CA LYS A 33 7.17 20.95 2.20
C LYS A 33 7.89 19.61 2.11
N CYS A 34 9.08 19.64 1.51
CA CYS A 34 10.00 18.50 1.64
C CYS A 34 10.52 18.41 3.07
N VAL A 35 10.68 17.19 3.55
CA VAL A 35 11.32 16.88 4.83
C VAL A 35 12.68 16.25 4.53
N MET A 36 13.71 16.72 5.22
CA MET A 36 15.03 16.13 5.20
C MET A 36 15.12 15.09 6.31
N LEU A 37 15.47 13.88 5.95
CA LEU A 37 15.61 12.73 6.84
C LEU A 37 17.04 12.19 6.74
N GLU A 38 17.45 11.45 7.73
CA GLU A 38 18.66 10.65 7.70
C GLU A 38 18.30 9.18 7.46
N ASP A 39 18.94 8.55 6.49
CA ASP A 39 18.78 7.12 6.22
C ASP A 39 19.54 6.28 7.27
N HIS A 40 19.39 4.96 7.17
CA HIS A 40 20.08 4.01 8.07
C HIS A 40 21.60 4.01 7.94
N THR A 41 22.16 4.68 6.91
CA THR A 41 23.59 4.84 6.67
C THR A 41 24.11 6.23 7.05
N GLY A 42 23.23 7.13 7.50
CA GLY A 42 23.58 8.51 7.88
C GLY A 42 23.54 9.51 6.73
N ASN A 43 23.05 9.13 5.54
CA ASN A 43 22.93 10.04 4.40
C ASN A 43 21.61 10.82 4.44
N PRO A 44 21.61 12.10 4.00
CA PRO A 44 20.39 12.88 3.93
C PRO A 44 19.50 12.42 2.78
N ILE A 45 18.22 12.14 3.07
CA ILE A 45 17.15 11.90 2.11
C ILE A 45 16.18 13.08 2.18
N ILE A 46 15.77 13.57 1.01
CA ILE A 46 14.73 14.59 0.89
C ILE A 46 13.48 13.94 0.33
N THR A 47 12.38 14.02 1.06
CA THR A 47 11.11 13.41 0.66
C THR A 47 9.92 14.30 0.98
N LYS A 48 8.82 14.12 0.23
CA LYS A 48 7.48 14.62 0.55
C LYS A 48 6.52 13.50 0.95
N ASP A 49 6.98 12.26 0.86
CA ASP A 49 6.15 11.11 1.17
C ASP A 49 5.89 10.97 2.67
N GLY A 50 4.62 11.03 3.07
CA GLY A 50 4.21 10.96 4.46
C GLY A 50 4.53 9.62 5.13
N VAL A 51 4.56 8.50 4.39
CA VAL A 51 4.93 7.18 4.93
C VAL A 51 6.40 7.16 5.29
N THR A 52 7.25 7.56 4.36
CA THR A 52 8.71 7.62 4.55
C THR A 52 9.05 8.52 5.74
N VAL A 53 8.39 9.69 5.84
CA VAL A 53 8.55 10.60 7.00
C VAL A 53 8.09 9.92 8.28
N ALA A 54 6.91 9.30 8.29
CA ALA A 54 6.40 8.63 9.48
C ALA A 54 7.34 7.50 9.95
N ASP A 55 7.79 6.67 9.03
CA ASP A 55 8.63 5.51 9.36
C ASP A 55 10.01 5.88 9.90
N SER A 56 10.58 6.98 9.43
CA SER A 56 11.88 7.47 9.90
C SER A 56 11.86 7.99 11.34
N ILE A 57 10.68 8.36 11.87
CA ILE A 57 10.59 8.97 13.21
C ILE A 57 10.68 7.89 14.28
N ILE A 58 11.72 7.98 15.11
CA ILE A 58 11.90 7.17 16.31
C ILE A 58 12.10 8.14 17.47
N LEU A 59 11.23 8.07 18.48
CA LEU A 59 11.30 8.94 19.65
C LEU A 59 12.10 8.27 20.77
N ARG A 60 12.89 9.09 21.49
CA ARG A 60 13.75 8.58 22.58
C ARG A 60 12.95 8.08 23.77
N ASP A 61 11.86 8.75 24.11
CA ASP A 61 10.99 8.30 25.19
C ASP A 61 10.15 7.09 24.70
N PRO A 62 10.20 5.95 25.41
CA PRO A 62 9.49 4.74 24.96
C PRO A 62 7.97 4.90 24.94
N VAL A 63 7.40 5.70 25.82
CA VAL A 63 5.95 5.91 25.92
C VAL A 63 5.48 6.83 24.79
N GLU A 64 6.20 7.90 24.53
CA GLU A 64 5.95 8.76 23.37
C GLU A 64 6.11 7.97 22.05
N ASN A 65 7.17 7.14 21.96
CA ASN A 65 7.40 6.32 20.78
C ASN A 65 6.28 5.31 20.54
N MET A 66 5.68 4.79 21.59
CA MET A 66 4.50 3.92 21.49
C MET A 66 3.31 4.65 20.87
N GLY A 67 3.07 5.91 21.28
CA GLY A 67 2.05 6.77 20.68
C GLY A 67 2.31 7.04 19.19
N ALA A 68 3.54 7.37 18.83
CA ALA A 68 3.94 7.54 17.44
C ALA A 68 3.74 6.25 16.63
N THR A 69 4.09 5.10 17.19
CA THR A 69 3.93 3.79 16.52
C THR A 69 2.47 3.46 16.24
N LEU A 70 1.55 3.72 17.16
CA LEU A 70 0.12 3.54 16.94
C LEU A 70 -0.38 4.35 15.73
N LEU A 71 0.07 5.59 15.60
CA LEU A 71 -0.33 6.42 14.48
C LEU A 71 0.33 6.00 13.16
N LYS A 72 1.56 5.51 13.19
CA LYS A 72 2.21 4.89 12.02
C LYS A 72 1.41 3.68 11.50
N GLU A 73 0.89 2.85 12.38
CA GLU A 73 0.07 1.70 11.95
C GLU A 73 -1.21 2.13 11.24
N ALA A 74 -1.85 3.22 11.68
CA ALA A 74 -3.00 3.78 10.96
C ALA A 74 -2.60 4.26 9.56
N ALA A 75 -1.47 4.97 9.43
CA ALA A 75 -0.95 5.42 8.14
C ALA A 75 -0.60 4.24 7.21
N ARG A 76 0.10 3.23 7.72
CA ARG A 76 0.45 2.01 6.96
C ARG A 76 -0.77 1.21 6.52
N LYS A 77 -1.80 1.14 7.35
CA LYS A 77 -3.06 0.50 6.98
C LYS A 77 -3.72 1.20 5.79
N THR A 78 -3.72 2.53 5.81
CA THR A 78 -4.27 3.34 4.70
C THR A 78 -3.54 3.07 3.39
N VAL A 79 -2.19 3.00 3.40
CA VAL A 79 -1.42 2.65 2.19
C VAL A 79 -1.77 1.26 1.67
N ARG A 80 -1.84 0.29 2.55
CA ARG A 80 -2.15 -1.10 2.13
C ARG A 80 -3.54 -1.25 1.52
N GLU A 81 -4.52 -0.47 1.98
CA GLU A 81 -5.91 -0.57 1.54
C GLU A 81 -6.24 0.37 0.38
N ALA A 82 -5.65 1.56 0.35
CA ALA A 82 -5.98 2.61 -0.63
C ALA A 82 -4.80 3.05 -1.51
N GLY A 83 -3.57 2.67 -1.19
CA GLY A 83 -2.37 3.05 -1.95
C GLY A 83 -1.89 4.50 -1.73
N ASP A 84 -2.72 5.36 -1.14
CA ASP A 84 -2.45 6.78 -0.91
C ASP A 84 -3.21 7.30 0.31
N GLY A 85 -3.01 8.59 0.65
CA GLY A 85 -3.74 9.28 1.72
C GLY A 85 -3.15 9.13 3.12
N THR A 86 -1.91 8.68 3.26
CA THR A 86 -1.23 8.49 4.55
C THR A 86 -1.15 9.74 5.39
N THR A 87 -0.76 10.86 4.79
CA THR A 87 -0.67 12.15 5.49
C THR A 87 -2.05 12.60 5.96
N THR A 88 -3.07 12.46 5.10
CA THR A 88 -4.46 12.77 5.45
C THR A 88 -4.96 11.90 6.59
N ALA A 89 -4.74 10.59 6.53
CA ALA A 89 -5.13 9.65 7.58
C ALA A 89 -4.46 9.99 8.93
N THR A 90 -3.17 10.34 8.90
CA THR A 90 -2.42 10.75 10.09
C THR A 90 -3.01 12.02 10.73
N VAL A 91 -3.30 13.03 9.92
CA VAL A 91 -3.88 14.30 10.40
C VAL A 91 -5.29 14.09 10.94
N LEU A 92 -6.12 13.31 10.24
CA LEU A 92 -7.48 12.99 10.69
C LEU A 92 -7.47 12.20 11.99
N ALA A 93 -6.64 11.17 12.11
CA ALA A 93 -6.53 10.38 13.33
C ALA A 93 -6.10 11.24 14.52
N HIS A 94 -5.11 12.11 14.34
CA HIS A 94 -4.68 13.05 15.37
C HIS A 94 -5.82 14.02 15.75
N SER A 95 -6.52 14.58 14.78
CA SER A 95 -7.62 15.52 15.04
C SER A 95 -8.77 14.86 15.81
N ILE A 96 -9.16 13.64 15.41
CA ILE A 96 -10.20 12.87 16.12
C ILE A 96 -9.75 12.58 17.56
N LEU A 97 -8.51 12.15 17.75
CA LEU A 97 -7.96 11.88 19.08
C LEU A 97 -7.88 13.13 19.94
N THR A 98 -7.50 14.27 19.36
CA THR A 98 -7.45 15.56 20.08
C THR A 98 -8.83 15.97 20.60
N GLU A 99 -9.85 15.87 19.78
CA GLU A 99 -11.20 16.20 20.21
C GLU A 99 -11.79 15.16 21.20
N ALA A 100 -11.51 13.88 20.96
CA ALA A 100 -11.89 12.81 21.88
C ALA A 100 -11.25 12.99 23.27
N TYR A 101 -10.00 13.41 23.32
CA TYR A 101 -9.26 13.63 24.57
C TYR A 101 -9.90 14.74 25.45
N LYS A 102 -10.41 15.80 24.83
CA LYS A 102 -11.08 16.90 25.55
C LYS A 102 -12.35 16.48 26.31
N VAL A 103 -12.97 15.40 25.87
CA VAL A 103 -14.22 14.88 26.44
C VAL A 103 -14.06 13.55 27.18
N ALA A 104 -12.88 12.93 27.10
CA ALA A 104 -12.63 11.58 27.62
C ALA A 104 -12.90 11.45 29.14
N ASP A 105 -12.63 12.49 29.90
CA ASP A 105 -12.87 12.47 31.37
C ASP A 105 -14.34 12.78 31.75
N LYS A 106 -15.12 13.24 30.78
CA LYS A 106 -16.55 13.63 30.99
C LYS A 106 -17.53 12.61 30.40
N THR A 107 -17.06 11.66 29.63
CA THR A 107 -17.87 10.73 28.85
C THR A 107 -17.38 9.30 29.05
N ASN A 108 -18.29 8.34 29.01
CA ASN A 108 -17.92 6.94 29.02
C ASN A 108 -17.18 6.58 27.72
N SER A 109 -16.04 5.90 27.83
CA SER A 109 -15.20 5.51 26.69
C SER A 109 -15.96 4.69 25.63
N ARG A 110 -16.97 3.90 26.04
CA ARG A 110 -17.82 3.13 25.13
C ARG A 110 -18.72 4.05 24.30
N GLU A 111 -19.37 5.00 24.96
CA GLU A 111 -20.26 5.98 24.29
C GLU A 111 -19.46 6.88 23.34
N LEU A 112 -18.26 7.30 23.76
CA LEU A 112 -17.37 8.07 22.92
C LEU A 112 -16.98 7.30 21.65
N LYS A 113 -16.60 6.04 21.80
CA LYS A 113 -16.28 5.16 20.65
C LYS A 113 -17.47 4.97 19.72
N GLU A 114 -18.66 4.75 20.27
CA GLU A 114 -19.89 4.61 19.49
C GLU A 114 -20.23 5.90 18.74
N GLY A 115 -20.08 7.05 19.39
CA GLY A 115 -20.26 8.37 18.75
C GLY A 115 -19.29 8.60 17.59
N ILE A 116 -18.01 8.25 17.74
CA ILE A 116 -17.00 8.35 16.67
C ILE A 116 -17.38 7.42 15.50
N ASN A 117 -17.76 6.17 15.78
CA ASN A 117 -18.15 5.22 14.74
C ASN A 117 -19.38 5.71 13.95
N ASN A 118 -20.42 6.16 14.65
CA ASN A 118 -21.63 6.69 14.03
C ASN A 118 -21.35 7.93 13.16
N ALA A 119 -20.46 8.81 13.61
CA ALA A 119 -20.03 9.96 12.82
C ALA A 119 -19.25 9.54 11.57
N THR A 120 -18.34 8.59 11.72
CA THR A 120 -17.54 8.03 10.61
C THR A 120 -18.43 7.40 9.54
N GLU A 121 -19.43 6.60 9.92
CA GLU A 121 -20.38 6.01 8.97
C GLU A 121 -21.16 7.08 8.18
N LYS A 122 -21.55 8.16 8.84
CA LYS A 122 -22.24 9.26 8.14
C LYS A 122 -21.32 9.96 7.14
N VAL A 123 -20.05 10.16 7.50
CA VAL A 123 -19.04 10.75 6.60
C VAL A 123 -18.79 9.82 5.41
N ILE A 124 -18.64 8.51 5.63
CA ILE A 124 -18.45 7.54 4.56
C ILE A 124 -19.63 7.57 3.58
N LYS A 125 -20.87 7.51 4.07
CA LYS A 125 -22.08 7.59 3.23
C LYS A 125 -22.14 8.89 2.41
N TYR A 126 -21.70 10.00 3.02
CA TYR A 126 -21.61 11.26 2.29
C TYR A 126 -20.56 11.21 1.17
N LEU A 127 -19.36 10.70 1.48
CA LEU A 127 -18.29 10.56 0.49
C LEU A 127 -18.70 9.64 -0.67
N GLU A 128 -19.37 8.52 -0.38
CA GLU A 128 -19.93 7.63 -1.41
C GLU A 128 -20.93 8.36 -2.31
N SER A 129 -21.78 9.23 -1.72
CA SER A 129 -22.79 9.99 -2.49
C SER A 129 -22.20 11.06 -3.41
N VAL A 130 -21.02 11.57 -3.11
CA VAL A 130 -20.34 12.62 -3.89
C VAL A 130 -19.18 12.11 -4.74
N SER A 131 -18.81 10.84 -4.57
CA SER A 131 -17.73 10.25 -5.36
C SER A 131 -18.15 10.09 -6.82
N VAL A 132 -17.20 10.35 -7.71
CA VAL A 132 -17.41 10.25 -9.16
C VAL A 132 -16.43 9.22 -9.74
N PRO A 133 -16.90 8.27 -10.56
CA PRO A 133 -16.03 7.32 -11.23
C PRO A 133 -15.01 8.03 -12.13
N VAL A 134 -13.76 7.56 -12.09
CA VAL A 134 -12.68 8.10 -12.95
C VAL A 134 -12.99 7.76 -14.41
N LYS A 135 -13.03 8.78 -15.27
CA LYS A 135 -13.31 8.65 -16.71
C LYS A 135 -12.45 9.60 -17.54
N GLY A 136 -12.08 9.15 -18.73
CA GLY A 136 -11.38 9.98 -19.71
C GLY A 136 -10.09 10.60 -19.16
N ASP A 137 -9.95 11.91 -19.30
CA ASP A 137 -8.76 12.68 -18.91
C ASP A 137 -8.55 12.80 -17.39
N MET A 138 -9.50 12.34 -16.58
CA MET A 138 -9.33 12.34 -15.12
C MET A 138 -8.16 11.45 -14.69
N ILE A 139 -7.85 10.40 -15.46
CA ILE A 139 -6.73 9.52 -15.15
C ILE A 139 -5.39 10.26 -15.25
N ASP A 140 -5.24 11.17 -16.22
CA ASP A 140 -4.04 12.01 -16.37
C ASP A 140 -3.86 12.94 -15.18
N GLN A 141 -4.96 13.53 -14.71
CA GLN A 141 -4.95 14.42 -13.55
C GLN A 141 -4.53 13.67 -12.28
N ILE A 142 -5.08 12.48 -12.05
CA ILE A 142 -4.75 11.62 -10.89
C ILE A 142 -3.29 11.18 -10.97
N ALA A 143 -2.85 10.69 -12.13
CA ALA A 143 -1.47 10.26 -12.35
C ALA A 143 -0.48 11.42 -12.16
N THR A 144 -0.82 12.61 -12.68
CA THR A 144 0.01 13.81 -12.50
C THR A 144 0.14 14.21 -11.03
N ILE A 145 -0.94 14.18 -10.26
CA ILE A 145 -0.89 14.46 -8.81
C ILE A 145 -0.03 13.42 -8.10
N SER A 146 -0.19 12.14 -8.44
CA SER A 146 0.56 11.03 -7.83
C SER A 146 2.07 11.09 -8.13
N THR A 147 2.45 11.72 -9.25
CA THR A 147 3.85 11.96 -9.63
C THR A 147 4.39 13.32 -9.16
N ASN A 148 3.85 13.86 -8.08
CA ASN A 148 4.26 15.16 -7.52
C ASN A 148 4.11 16.34 -8.52
N ASN A 149 3.04 16.35 -9.29
CA ASN A 149 2.72 17.32 -10.34
C ASN A 149 3.72 17.32 -11.52
N ASP A 150 4.30 16.16 -11.85
CA ASP A 150 5.05 15.98 -13.08
C ASP A 150 4.11 15.49 -14.21
N PRO A 151 3.74 16.36 -15.18
CA PRO A 151 2.80 15.99 -16.22
C PRO A 151 3.37 14.99 -17.23
N LYS A 152 4.70 14.91 -17.36
CA LYS A 152 5.34 13.93 -18.26
C LYS A 152 5.26 12.51 -17.68
N LEU A 153 5.66 12.36 -16.44
CA LEU A 153 5.52 11.07 -15.74
C LEU A 153 4.04 10.70 -15.56
N GLY A 154 3.20 11.68 -15.23
CA GLY A 154 1.76 11.48 -15.13
C GLY A 154 1.15 10.91 -16.41
N SER A 155 1.51 11.47 -17.58
CA SER A 155 1.03 10.96 -18.87
C SER A 155 1.49 9.52 -19.14
N ILE A 156 2.76 9.19 -18.87
CA ILE A 156 3.30 7.84 -19.05
C ILE A 156 2.52 6.82 -18.20
N ILE A 157 2.27 7.16 -16.94
CA ILE A 157 1.49 6.30 -16.03
C ILE A 157 0.04 6.18 -16.49
N ALA A 158 -0.58 7.28 -16.89
CA ALA A 158 -1.95 7.27 -17.41
C ALA A 158 -2.08 6.39 -18.67
N ASP A 159 -1.10 6.43 -19.56
CA ASP A 159 -1.06 5.60 -20.76
C ASP A 159 -0.87 4.12 -20.41
N ALA A 160 -0.05 3.81 -19.42
CA ALA A 160 0.07 2.43 -18.91
C ALA A 160 -1.28 1.89 -18.42
N PHE A 161 -2.02 2.67 -17.62
CA PHE A 161 -3.36 2.28 -17.15
C PHE A 161 -4.39 2.19 -18.28
N ARG A 162 -4.28 3.00 -19.32
CA ARG A 162 -5.17 2.90 -20.50
C ARG A 162 -4.86 1.68 -21.37
N SER A 163 -3.61 1.22 -21.36
CA SER A 163 -3.15 0.08 -22.17
C SER A 163 -3.61 -1.26 -21.62
N VAL A 164 -4.09 -1.30 -20.39
CA VAL A 164 -4.61 -2.51 -19.74
C VAL A 164 -6.12 -2.35 -19.48
N ASP A 165 -6.85 -3.47 -19.52
CA ASP A 165 -8.26 -3.50 -19.14
C ASP A 165 -8.45 -3.31 -17.64
N ASN A 166 -9.69 -3.19 -17.18
CA ASN A 166 -10.05 -3.04 -15.76
C ASN A 166 -9.52 -4.15 -14.85
N THR A 167 -9.08 -5.28 -15.42
CA THR A 167 -8.47 -6.42 -14.73
C THR A 167 -6.96 -6.44 -14.84
N GLY A 168 -6.36 -5.52 -15.63
CA GLY A 168 -4.93 -5.44 -15.81
C GLY A 168 -4.21 -4.88 -14.58
N ILE A 169 -2.97 -5.29 -14.43
CA ILE A 169 -2.09 -4.87 -13.32
C ILE A 169 -0.99 -4.01 -13.91
N VAL A 170 -0.79 -2.82 -13.34
CA VAL A 170 0.35 -1.96 -13.66
C VAL A 170 1.39 -2.10 -12.56
N MET A 171 2.59 -2.51 -12.93
CA MET A 171 3.73 -2.67 -12.02
C MET A 171 4.83 -1.66 -12.37
N LEU A 172 5.59 -1.24 -11.37
CA LEU A 172 6.75 -0.37 -11.53
C LEU A 172 8.01 -1.18 -11.29
N GLU A 173 8.91 -1.14 -12.28
CA GLU A 173 10.22 -1.79 -12.19
C GLU A 173 11.33 -0.79 -12.51
N THR A 174 12.54 -1.08 -12.04
CA THR A 174 13.70 -0.24 -12.36
C THR A 174 14.29 -0.67 -13.69
N ALA A 175 14.26 0.20 -14.69
CA ALA A 175 14.86 -0.06 -15.99
C ALA A 175 16.40 -0.10 -15.90
N ALA A 176 17.00 -1.10 -16.52
CA ALA A 176 18.45 -1.28 -16.52
C ALA A 176 19.21 -0.21 -17.33
N ASP A 177 18.54 0.36 -18.35
CA ASP A 177 19.10 1.39 -19.24
C ASP A 177 18.79 2.84 -18.78
N GLY A 178 18.07 2.99 -17.66
CA GLY A 178 17.70 4.28 -17.08
C GLY A 178 16.65 5.06 -17.87
N LYS A 179 15.96 4.42 -18.83
CA LYS A 179 14.84 5.04 -19.55
C LYS A 179 13.53 4.70 -18.90
N THR A 180 12.60 5.66 -18.92
CA THR A 180 11.23 5.44 -18.48
C THR A 180 10.37 5.07 -19.69
N GLU A 181 9.88 3.84 -19.73
CA GLU A 181 9.05 3.33 -20.82
C GLU A 181 7.91 2.46 -20.26
N VAL A 182 6.90 2.21 -21.08
CA VAL A 182 5.79 1.33 -20.77
C VAL A 182 5.93 0.08 -21.62
N GLU A 183 6.04 -1.07 -20.98
CA GLU A 183 5.98 -2.38 -21.64
C GLU A 183 4.62 -3.02 -21.33
N VAL A 184 3.90 -3.40 -22.37
CA VAL A 184 2.61 -4.10 -22.24
C VAL A 184 2.84 -5.58 -22.46
N VAL A 185 2.54 -6.39 -21.44
CA VAL A 185 2.65 -7.84 -21.49
C VAL A 185 1.26 -8.44 -21.51
N ASP A 186 0.96 -9.26 -22.51
CA ASP A 186 -0.28 -10.02 -22.56
C ASP A 186 -0.25 -11.18 -21.57
N GLY A 187 -1.24 -11.24 -20.69
CA GLY A 187 -1.36 -12.28 -19.67
C GLY A 187 -1.01 -11.79 -18.26
N VAL A 188 -0.60 -12.71 -17.40
CA VAL A 188 -0.25 -12.43 -16.00
C VAL A 188 1.19 -12.84 -15.74
N GLN A 189 1.97 -11.91 -15.21
CA GLN A 189 3.35 -12.16 -14.79
C GLN A 189 3.41 -12.35 -13.26
N TYR A 190 4.10 -13.39 -12.82
CA TYR A 190 4.35 -13.67 -11.41
C TYR A 190 5.84 -13.59 -11.10
N ASP A 191 6.22 -13.04 -9.97
CA ASP A 191 7.62 -12.91 -9.50
C ASP A 191 8.23 -14.24 -9.02
N LYS A 192 7.72 -15.36 -9.51
CA LYS A 192 8.20 -16.69 -9.13
C LYS A 192 8.60 -17.45 -10.37
N GLY A 193 9.87 -17.84 -10.39
CA GLY A 193 10.42 -18.67 -11.44
C GLY A 193 10.10 -20.16 -11.25
N LEU A 194 10.82 -20.98 -12.00
CA LEU A 194 10.69 -22.43 -11.98
C LEU A 194 10.89 -23.01 -10.58
N THR A 195 9.98 -23.88 -10.17
CA THR A 195 10.10 -24.61 -8.89
C THR A 195 11.23 -25.62 -8.91
N ASN A 196 11.56 -26.17 -10.11
CA ASN A 196 12.61 -27.15 -10.27
C ASN A 196 13.22 -27.06 -11.68
N SER A 197 14.55 -27.22 -11.78
CA SER A 197 15.29 -27.18 -13.04
C SER A 197 14.90 -28.28 -14.05
N HIS A 198 14.25 -29.35 -13.60
CA HIS A 198 13.75 -30.42 -14.49
C HIS A 198 12.58 -29.96 -15.38
N PHE A 199 11.94 -28.84 -15.07
CA PHE A 199 10.90 -28.28 -15.91
C PHE A 199 11.41 -27.38 -17.05
N ILE A 200 12.73 -27.21 -17.18
CA ILE A 200 13.32 -26.42 -18.25
C ILE A 200 13.10 -27.12 -19.59
N THR A 201 12.41 -26.45 -20.50
CA THR A 201 12.22 -26.89 -21.88
C THR A 201 13.20 -26.21 -22.84
N ASN A 202 13.64 -25.00 -22.52
CA ASN A 202 14.64 -24.24 -23.28
C ASN A 202 15.92 -24.08 -22.44
N ALA A 203 16.94 -24.89 -22.77
CA ALA A 203 18.19 -24.93 -22.04
C ALA A 203 19.06 -23.67 -22.21
N GLN A 204 18.92 -22.94 -23.33
CA GLN A 204 19.69 -21.72 -23.60
C GLN A 204 19.24 -20.57 -22.72
N ASN A 205 17.94 -20.36 -22.62
CA ASN A 205 17.34 -19.28 -21.84
C ASN A 205 17.04 -19.69 -20.38
N LYS A 206 17.25 -20.98 -20.05
CA LYS A 206 16.87 -21.58 -18.74
C LYS A 206 15.39 -21.32 -18.40
N SER A 207 14.53 -21.36 -19.40
CA SER A 207 13.07 -21.13 -19.30
C SER A 207 12.29 -22.41 -19.56
N ALA A 208 11.05 -22.46 -19.05
CA ALA A 208 10.05 -23.44 -19.43
C ALA A 208 9.02 -22.73 -20.32
N GLU A 209 8.99 -23.12 -21.58
CA GLU A 209 8.10 -22.58 -22.60
C GLU A 209 7.06 -23.64 -22.95
N LEU A 210 5.79 -23.35 -22.70
CA LEU A 210 4.69 -24.26 -22.92
C LEU A 210 3.66 -23.59 -23.84
N GLU A 211 3.52 -24.10 -25.05
CA GLU A 211 2.53 -23.56 -26.00
C GLU A 211 1.17 -24.23 -25.81
N ASN A 212 0.11 -23.42 -25.75
CA ASN A 212 -1.27 -23.90 -25.66
C ASN A 212 -1.53 -24.79 -24.43
N ALA A 213 -0.86 -24.47 -23.32
CA ALA A 213 -0.89 -25.25 -22.10
C ALA A 213 -2.29 -25.24 -21.44
N LEU A 214 -2.61 -26.34 -20.79
CA LEU A 214 -3.68 -26.39 -19.81
C LEU A 214 -3.13 -25.86 -18.48
N VAL A 215 -3.90 -25.04 -17.79
CA VAL A 215 -3.49 -24.49 -16.48
C VAL A 215 -4.32 -25.13 -15.38
N LEU A 216 -3.65 -25.78 -14.43
CA LEU A 216 -4.26 -26.37 -13.26
C LEU A 216 -4.04 -25.47 -12.05
N LEU A 217 -5.12 -24.86 -11.55
CA LEU A 217 -5.09 -24.07 -10.33
C LEU A 217 -5.43 -24.95 -9.13
N VAL A 218 -4.53 -25.02 -8.16
CA VAL A 218 -4.71 -25.79 -6.91
C VAL A 218 -4.52 -24.88 -5.70
N GLU A 219 -5.44 -24.97 -4.76
CA GLU A 219 -5.40 -24.18 -3.52
C GLU A 219 -4.45 -24.77 -2.47
N SER A 220 -4.24 -26.08 -2.52
CA SER A 220 -3.40 -26.80 -1.54
C SER A 220 -2.27 -27.58 -2.23
N PRO A 221 -1.16 -27.86 -1.53
CA PRO A 221 -0.08 -28.66 -2.08
C PRO A 221 -0.56 -30.01 -2.61
N VAL A 222 -0.02 -30.44 -3.75
CA VAL A 222 -0.28 -31.76 -4.33
C VAL A 222 0.81 -32.71 -3.86
N ASP A 223 0.52 -33.51 -2.83
CA ASP A 223 1.49 -34.41 -2.23
C ASP A 223 1.65 -35.73 -3.00
N THR A 224 0.65 -36.12 -3.77
CA THR A 224 0.66 -37.37 -4.52
C THR A 224 0.04 -37.22 -5.89
N ILE A 225 0.60 -37.95 -6.88
CA ILE A 225 0.11 -37.98 -8.25
C ILE A 225 -1.35 -38.45 -8.34
N ARG A 226 -1.81 -39.26 -7.40
CA ARG A 226 -3.19 -39.75 -7.35
C ARG A 226 -4.22 -38.63 -7.23
N GLN A 227 -3.88 -37.52 -6.58
CA GLN A 227 -4.78 -36.39 -6.39
C GLN A 227 -5.13 -35.72 -7.73
N ILE A 228 -4.21 -35.73 -8.69
CA ILE A 228 -4.37 -35.11 -10.01
C ILE A 228 -4.42 -36.14 -11.15
N GLN A 229 -4.60 -37.42 -10.85
CA GLN A 229 -4.57 -38.50 -11.84
C GLN A 229 -5.54 -38.25 -13.00
N THR A 230 -6.79 -37.89 -12.70
CA THR A 230 -7.81 -37.60 -13.72
C THR A 230 -7.41 -36.46 -14.66
N VAL A 231 -6.74 -35.44 -14.10
CA VAL A 231 -6.23 -34.30 -14.89
C VAL A 231 -5.11 -34.77 -15.80
N LEU A 232 -4.17 -35.56 -15.27
CA LEU A 232 -3.06 -36.11 -16.06
C LEU A 232 -3.55 -37.03 -17.20
N GLU A 233 -4.53 -37.88 -16.93
CA GLU A 233 -5.17 -38.71 -17.96
C GLU A 233 -5.80 -37.85 -19.06
N TYR A 234 -6.46 -36.74 -18.68
CA TYR A 234 -7.04 -35.81 -19.66
C TYR A 234 -5.96 -35.09 -20.48
N VAL A 235 -4.90 -34.65 -19.84
CA VAL A 235 -3.73 -33.98 -20.47
C VAL A 235 -3.08 -34.90 -21.50
N ILE A 236 -2.80 -36.16 -21.11
CA ILE A 236 -2.22 -37.17 -22.00
C ILE A 236 -3.13 -37.46 -23.19
N LYS A 237 -4.44 -37.65 -22.96
CA LYS A 237 -5.42 -37.92 -24.01
C LYS A 237 -5.51 -36.81 -25.04
N ASN A 238 -5.36 -35.54 -24.63
CA ASN A 238 -5.42 -34.38 -25.49
C ASN A 238 -4.08 -33.93 -26.04
N ASN A 239 -2.99 -34.59 -25.65
CA ASN A 239 -1.60 -34.24 -26.02
C ASN A 239 -1.29 -32.77 -25.88
N LYS A 240 -1.63 -32.19 -24.72
CA LYS A 240 -1.37 -30.80 -24.37
C LYS A 240 -0.40 -30.72 -23.19
N PRO A 241 0.46 -29.70 -23.12
CA PRO A 241 1.25 -29.46 -21.92
C PRO A 241 0.36 -29.00 -20.76
N LEU A 242 0.83 -29.22 -19.53
CA LEU A 242 0.15 -28.83 -18.29
C LEU A 242 1.07 -27.90 -17.49
N LEU A 243 0.52 -26.77 -17.04
CA LEU A 243 1.12 -25.87 -16.09
C LEU A 243 0.38 -25.96 -14.76
#